data_b0af929cdcf4d06f594d61d15a9cb2ab
#
_entry.id   b0af929cdcf4d06f594d61d15a9cb2ab
#
_cell.length_a   1.000
_cell.length_b   1.000
_cell.length_c   1.000
_cell.angle_alpha   90.00
_cell.angle_beta   90.00
_cell.angle_gamma   90.00
#
_symmetry.space_group_name_H-M   'P 1'
#
loop_
_entity.id
_entity.type
_entity.pdbx_description
1 polymer ?
#
loop_
_entity_poly.entity_id
_entity_poly.type
_entity_poly.pdbx_seq_one_letter_code
_entity_poly.pdbx_strand_id
1 'polypeptide(L)'
;MNMHRQAVTKKNSIIIFDDVICDKNQENIKNFYCLGRHRNIDCFYLTQTYTRIGKHLIRDNCNLLILFRQDDMNLKHVYNDMGVACDMKFEEFRKFCLECWRERYGFVVVDLDSDVKNGRYRKGFSNYLKL
;
A
#
# COMPACT_ATOMS: atom_id res chain seq x y z
N MET A 1 -4.23 -24.52 -17.15
CA MET A 1 -2.89 -24.55 -16.54
C MET A 1 -3.05 -24.33 -15.04
N ASN A 2 -2.81 -25.36 -14.23
CA ASN A 2 -3.07 -25.33 -12.79
C ASN A 2 -1.97 -24.55 -12.05
N MET A 3 -2.08 -23.23 -11.98
CA MET A 3 -1.20 -22.39 -11.13
C MET A 3 -1.35 -22.68 -9.62
N HIS A 4 -2.40 -23.38 -9.22
CA HIS A 4 -2.67 -23.68 -7.80
C HIS A 4 -1.71 -24.68 -7.15
N ARG A 5 -0.96 -25.49 -7.89
CA ARG A 5 -0.10 -26.52 -7.29
C ARG A 5 1.36 -26.13 -7.04
N GLN A 6 1.88 -25.10 -7.70
CA GLN A 6 3.29 -24.69 -7.52
C GLN A 6 3.53 -23.69 -6.40
N ALA A 7 2.51 -22.92 -5.98
CA ALA A 7 2.66 -21.92 -4.91
C ALA A 7 2.67 -22.53 -3.50
N VAL A 8 2.27 -23.79 -3.34
CA VAL A 8 2.04 -24.42 -2.02
C VAL A 8 3.34 -24.92 -1.37
N THR A 9 4.45 -25.01 -2.08
CA THR A 9 5.66 -25.66 -1.58
C THR A 9 6.86 -24.75 -1.33
N LYS A 10 6.81 -23.47 -1.70
CA LYS A 10 7.91 -22.53 -1.43
C LYS A 10 7.61 -21.72 -0.17
N LYS A 11 8.43 -21.89 0.86
CA LYS A 11 8.47 -21.01 2.03
C LYS A 11 9.06 -19.65 1.60
N ASN A 12 8.46 -18.54 2.05
CA ASN A 12 8.95 -17.17 1.83
C ASN A 12 9.00 -16.79 0.34
N SER A 13 7.84 -16.66 -0.28
CA SER A 13 7.71 -16.25 -1.67
C SER A 13 7.25 -14.79 -1.76
N ILE A 14 7.69 -14.09 -2.79
CA ILE A 14 7.22 -12.73 -3.13
C ILE A 14 6.47 -12.81 -4.46
N ILE A 15 5.30 -12.21 -4.53
CA ILE A 15 4.52 -12.04 -5.75
C ILE A 15 4.37 -10.54 -6.03
N ILE A 16 4.72 -10.13 -7.23
CA ILE A 16 4.60 -8.74 -7.68
C ILE A 16 3.56 -8.69 -8.81
N PHE A 17 2.52 -7.90 -8.60
CA PHE A 17 1.51 -7.56 -9.61
C PHE A 17 1.84 -6.18 -10.17
N ASP A 18 2.37 -6.13 -11.38
CA ASP A 18 2.80 -4.89 -12.02
C ASP A 18 1.81 -4.49 -13.12
N ASP A 19 1.21 -3.31 -12.95
CA ASP A 19 0.29 -2.66 -13.90
C ASP A 19 -0.89 -3.54 -14.37
N VAL A 20 -1.39 -4.42 -13.49
CA VAL A 20 -2.49 -5.35 -13.77
C VAL A 20 -3.88 -4.75 -13.53
N ILE A 21 -3.97 -3.44 -13.36
CA ILE A 21 -5.23 -2.75 -12.99
C ILE A 21 -6.32 -2.89 -14.05
N CYS A 22 -5.95 -3.09 -15.31
CA CYS A 22 -6.86 -3.33 -16.43
C CYS A 22 -7.23 -4.80 -16.60
N ASP A 23 -6.64 -5.69 -15.82
CA ASP A 23 -6.94 -7.10 -15.90
C ASP A 23 -8.34 -7.41 -15.36
N LYS A 24 -9.13 -8.13 -16.13
CA LYS A 24 -10.52 -8.45 -15.76
C LYS A 24 -10.62 -9.42 -14.59
N ASN A 25 -9.54 -10.14 -14.29
CA ASN A 25 -9.53 -11.22 -13.30
C ASN A 25 -8.87 -10.81 -11.97
N GLN A 26 -9.40 -9.76 -11.34
CA GLN A 26 -8.91 -9.25 -10.06
C GLN A 26 -9.16 -10.23 -8.87
N GLU A 27 -10.09 -11.19 -9.02
CA GLU A 27 -10.38 -12.17 -7.96
C GLU A 27 -9.18 -13.05 -7.60
N ASN A 28 -8.38 -13.44 -8.58
CA ASN A 28 -7.16 -14.22 -8.31
C ASN A 28 -6.14 -13.42 -7.51
N ILE A 29 -6.00 -12.13 -7.82
CA ILE A 29 -5.11 -11.21 -7.10
C ILE A 29 -5.57 -11.04 -5.66
N LYS A 30 -6.88 -10.85 -5.45
CA LYS A 30 -7.50 -10.79 -4.12
C LYS A 30 -7.14 -11.99 -3.26
N ASN A 31 -7.24 -13.19 -3.82
CA ASN A 31 -6.95 -14.41 -3.09
C ASN A 31 -5.50 -14.44 -2.57
N PHE A 32 -4.54 -13.94 -3.33
CA PHE A 32 -3.16 -13.81 -2.85
C PHE A 32 -3.03 -12.80 -1.69
N TYR A 33 -3.71 -11.65 -1.79
CA TYR A 33 -3.70 -10.64 -0.72
C TYR A 33 -4.40 -11.13 0.55
N CYS A 34 -5.52 -11.84 0.44
CA CYS A 34 -6.26 -12.35 1.59
C CYS A 34 -5.59 -13.57 2.24
N LEU A 35 -4.99 -14.45 1.45
CA LEU A 35 -4.48 -15.74 1.90
C LEU A 35 -2.94 -15.79 2.00
N GLY A 36 -2.24 -14.80 1.46
CA GLY A 36 -0.78 -14.79 1.40
C GLY A 36 -0.12 -14.89 2.78
N ARG A 37 -0.66 -14.19 3.77
CA ARG A 37 -0.15 -14.21 5.16
C ARG A 37 -0.09 -15.63 5.75
N HIS A 38 -1.08 -16.46 5.46
CA HIS A 38 -1.14 -17.85 5.96
C HIS A 38 -0.21 -18.79 5.21
N ARG A 39 0.37 -18.33 4.10
CA ARG A 39 1.24 -19.12 3.22
C ARG A 39 2.67 -18.60 3.12
N ASN A 40 3.06 -17.63 3.95
CA ASN A 40 4.34 -16.93 3.88
C ASN A 40 4.63 -16.34 2.47
N ILE A 41 3.63 -15.70 1.89
CA ILE A 41 3.71 -15.03 0.60
C ILE A 41 3.52 -13.54 0.82
N ASP A 42 4.53 -12.75 0.48
CA ASP A 42 4.44 -11.30 0.43
C ASP A 42 3.93 -10.85 -0.95
N CYS A 43 2.90 -10.02 -0.97
CA CYS A 43 2.27 -9.53 -2.19
C CYS A 43 2.53 -8.04 -2.37
N PHE A 44 3.03 -7.67 -3.56
CA PHE A 44 3.20 -6.29 -3.98
C PHE A 44 2.27 -5.98 -5.14
N TYR A 45 1.59 -4.84 -5.06
CA TYR A 45 0.75 -4.33 -6.13
C TYR A 45 1.25 -2.98 -6.58
N LEU A 46 1.75 -2.90 -7.82
CA LEU A 46 2.29 -1.68 -8.40
C LEU A 46 1.25 -1.05 -9.33
N THR A 47 0.97 0.23 -9.14
CA THR A 47 0.02 0.98 -9.96
C THR A 47 0.35 2.47 -9.99
N GLN A 48 -0.07 3.15 -11.04
CA GLN A 48 0.16 4.60 -11.19
C GLN A 48 -0.88 5.45 -10.46
N THR A 49 -2.08 4.94 -10.23
CA THR A 49 -3.19 5.70 -9.66
C THR A 49 -3.86 4.95 -8.53
N TYR A 50 -3.84 5.53 -7.33
CA TYR A 50 -4.39 4.89 -6.13
C TYR A 50 -5.90 4.59 -6.25
N THR A 51 -6.70 5.51 -6.74
CA THR A 51 -8.17 5.34 -6.81
C THR A 51 -8.63 4.25 -7.78
N ARG A 52 -7.77 3.84 -8.71
CA ARG A 52 -8.05 2.71 -9.61
C ARG A 52 -7.93 1.35 -8.94
N ILE A 53 -7.24 1.26 -7.82
CA ILE A 53 -7.12 0.02 -7.06
C ILE A 53 -8.49 -0.33 -6.47
N GLY A 54 -8.96 -1.55 -6.69
CA GLY A 54 -10.23 -2.02 -6.12
C GLY A 54 -10.24 -1.95 -4.59
N LYS A 55 -11.16 -1.16 -4.01
CA LYS A 55 -11.21 -0.92 -2.57
C LYS A 55 -11.27 -2.21 -1.77
N HIS A 56 -12.26 -3.05 -2.05
CA HIS A 56 -12.49 -4.28 -1.30
C HIS A 56 -11.55 -5.43 -1.67
N LEU A 57 -10.86 -5.32 -2.80
CA LEU A 57 -9.96 -6.35 -3.26
C LEU A 57 -8.56 -6.22 -2.65
N ILE A 58 -7.99 -5.01 -2.69
CA ILE A 58 -6.58 -4.77 -2.41
C ILE A 58 -6.41 -3.74 -1.31
N ARG A 59 -7.07 -2.56 -1.40
CA ARG A 59 -6.86 -1.48 -0.43
C ARG A 59 -7.21 -1.88 1.01
N ASP A 60 -8.31 -2.61 1.20
CA ASP A 60 -8.73 -3.08 2.54
C ASP A 60 -7.81 -4.16 3.11
N ASN A 61 -6.99 -4.80 2.29
CA ASN A 61 -6.02 -5.83 2.68
C ASN A 61 -4.56 -5.34 2.67
N CYS A 62 -4.34 -4.08 2.31
CA CYS A 62 -3.01 -3.48 2.29
C CYS A 62 -2.59 -3.10 3.71
N ASN A 63 -1.43 -3.55 4.16
CA ASN A 63 -0.86 -3.18 5.45
C ASN A 63 0.32 -2.21 5.33
N LEU A 64 0.93 -2.13 4.16
CA LEU A 64 2.03 -1.21 3.85
C LEU A 64 1.73 -0.49 2.54
N LEU A 65 1.71 0.84 2.57
CA LEU A 65 1.57 1.68 1.40
C LEU A 65 2.86 2.47 1.17
N ILE A 66 3.41 2.37 -0.04
CA ILE A 66 4.49 3.22 -0.52
C ILE A 66 3.88 4.17 -1.54
N LEU A 67 3.79 5.45 -1.18
CA LEU A 67 3.05 6.45 -1.93
C LEU A 67 4.00 7.46 -2.56
N PHE A 68 4.16 7.38 -3.87
CA PHE A 68 4.77 8.42 -4.68
C PHE A 68 3.77 9.56 -4.92
N ARG A 69 4.22 10.66 -5.49
CA ARG A 69 3.42 11.87 -5.67
C ARG A 69 2.05 11.58 -6.32
N GLN A 70 1.01 12.03 -5.64
CA GLN A 70 -0.39 11.92 -6.08
C GLN A 70 -1.04 13.32 -6.07
N ASP A 71 -2.17 13.44 -6.76
CA ASP A 71 -3.05 14.60 -6.65
C ASP A 71 -3.85 14.58 -5.33
N ASP A 72 -4.49 15.71 -5.02
CA ASP A 72 -5.25 15.88 -3.77
C ASP A 72 -6.45 14.94 -3.69
N MET A 73 -7.05 14.53 -4.81
CA MET A 73 -8.18 13.58 -4.83
C MET A 73 -7.71 12.19 -4.40
N ASN A 74 -6.65 11.69 -5.01
CA ASN A 74 -6.06 10.41 -4.62
C ASN A 74 -5.56 10.44 -3.17
N LEU A 75 -4.94 11.55 -2.75
CA LEU A 75 -4.45 11.71 -1.38
C LEU A 75 -5.58 11.67 -0.34
N LYS A 76 -6.75 12.25 -0.66
CA LYS A 76 -7.94 12.20 0.20
C LYS A 76 -8.47 10.77 0.36
N HIS A 77 -8.44 9.97 -0.71
CA HIS A 77 -8.79 8.56 -0.63
C HIS A 77 -7.80 7.78 0.26
N VAL A 78 -6.50 8.00 0.09
CA VAL A 78 -5.49 7.40 0.98
C VAL A 78 -5.74 7.78 2.44
N TYR A 79 -5.98 9.05 2.72
CA TYR A 79 -6.26 9.57 4.05
C TYR A 79 -7.41 8.85 4.75
N ASN A 80 -8.49 8.58 4.01
CA ASN A 80 -9.65 7.88 4.54
C ASN A 80 -9.44 6.36 4.63
N ASP A 81 -8.89 5.75 3.58
CA ASP A 81 -8.80 4.29 3.47
C ASP A 81 -7.72 3.70 4.40
N MET A 82 -6.62 4.43 4.60
CA MET A 82 -5.50 3.97 5.43
C MET A 82 -5.64 4.38 6.91
N GLY A 83 -6.78 4.92 7.30
CA GLY A 83 -7.05 5.30 8.69
C GLY A 83 -6.26 6.51 9.19
N VAL A 84 -5.65 7.29 8.31
CA VAL A 84 -4.88 8.50 8.68
C VAL A 84 -5.76 9.52 9.38
N ALA A 85 -7.05 9.57 9.03
CA ALA A 85 -8.04 10.44 9.65
C ALA A 85 -8.19 10.24 11.17
N CYS A 86 -7.82 9.08 11.70
CA CYS A 86 -7.80 8.82 13.14
C CYS A 86 -6.57 9.41 13.83
N ASP A 87 -5.50 9.66 13.10
CA ASP A 87 -4.19 10.01 13.65
C ASP A 87 -3.87 11.50 13.50
N MET A 88 -4.28 12.14 12.38
CA MET A 88 -4.01 13.54 12.09
C MET A 88 -5.04 14.15 11.15
N LYS A 89 -5.07 15.49 11.06
CA LYS A 89 -5.93 16.21 10.12
C LYS A 89 -5.42 16.07 8.68
N PHE A 90 -6.33 16.18 7.71
CA PHE A 90 -5.97 16.07 6.29
C PHE A 90 -4.89 17.06 5.86
N GLU A 91 -4.97 18.32 6.31
CA GLU A 91 -3.97 19.35 5.95
C GLU A 91 -2.57 19.03 6.49
N GLU A 92 -2.48 18.41 7.66
CA GLU A 92 -1.21 17.96 8.23
C GLU A 92 -0.62 16.81 7.42
N PHE A 93 -1.44 15.82 7.07
CA PHE A 93 -1.04 14.71 6.23
C PHE A 93 -0.62 15.19 4.83
N ARG A 94 -1.40 16.07 4.22
CA ARG A 94 -1.09 16.68 2.92
C ARG A 94 0.26 17.40 2.94
N LYS A 95 0.49 18.23 3.96
CA LYS A 95 1.76 18.96 4.14
C LYS A 95 2.95 17.99 4.26
N PHE A 96 2.79 16.95 5.06
CA PHE A 96 3.81 15.91 5.23
C PHE A 96 4.11 15.21 3.90
N CYS A 97 3.09 14.80 3.14
CA CYS A 97 3.28 14.18 1.83
C CYS A 97 4.02 15.11 0.85
N LEU A 98 3.61 16.39 0.76
CA LEU A 98 4.25 17.35 -0.12
C LEU A 98 5.72 17.56 0.24
N GLU A 99 6.06 17.53 1.51
CA GLU A 99 7.46 17.62 1.94
C GLU A 99 8.28 16.39 1.55
N CYS A 100 7.72 15.20 1.71
CA CYS A 100 8.37 13.96 1.28
C CYS A 100 8.63 13.94 -0.24
N TRP A 101 7.74 14.53 -1.02
CA TRP A 101 7.80 14.55 -2.48
C TRP A 101 8.60 15.72 -3.08
N ARG A 102 9.24 16.56 -2.26
CA ARG A 102 10.15 17.63 -2.76
C ARG A 102 11.35 17.08 -3.49
N GLU A 103 11.89 15.98 -2.99
CA GLU A 103 13.02 15.31 -3.60
C GLU A 103 12.55 14.48 -4.81
N ARG A 104 13.41 14.40 -5.82
CA ARG A 104 13.14 13.52 -6.95
C ARG A 104 13.00 12.08 -6.48
N TYR A 105 11.90 11.43 -6.87
CA TYR A 105 11.54 10.09 -6.43
C TYR A 105 11.25 9.95 -4.92
N GLY A 106 11.03 11.06 -4.21
CA GLY A 106 10.59 11.05 -2.83
C GLY A 106 9.26 10.34 -2.67
N PHE A 107 9.09 9.60 -1.58
CA PHE A 107 7.88 8.84 -1.28
C PHE A 107 7.55 8.85 0.20
N VAL A 108 6.28 8.62 0.48
CA VAL A 108 5.73 8.42 1.83
C VAL A 108 5.51 6.93 2.05
N VAL A 109 5.83 6.45 3.24
CA VAL A 109 5.42 5.12 3.70
C VAL A 109 4.34 5.29 4.76
N VAL A 110 3.23 4.57 4.60
CA VAL A 110 2.22 4.36 5.65
C VAL A 110 2.24 2.88 6.00
N ASP A 111 2.69 2.57 7.21
CA ASP A 111 2.85 1.22 7.72
C ASP A 111 1.83 0.97 8.84
N LEU A 112 0.76 0.25 8.52
CA LEU A 112 -0.33 -0.02 9.45
C LEU A 112 0.03 -1.02 10.55
N ASP A 113 1.11 -1.77 10.37
CA ASP A 113 1.60 -2.71 11.38
C ASP A 113 2.49 -2.01 12.43
N SER A 114 2.92 -0.77 12.15
CA SER A 114 3.72 0.05 13.07
C SER A 114 2.85 0.96 13.96
N ASP A 115 3.37 1.31 15.14
CA ASP A 115 2.73 2.26 16.04
C ASP A 115 2.71 3.68 15.44
N VAL A 116 1.65 4.44 15.74
CA VAL A 116 1.47 5.84 15.26
C VAL A 116 2.66 6.72 15.62
N LYS A 117 3.18 6.57 16.84
CA LYS A 117 4.31 7.37 17.35
C LYS A 117 5.67 6.81 16.93
N ASN A 118 5.70 5.61 16.36
CA ASN A 118 6.95 4.91 16.09
C ASN A 118 6.92 4.15 14.77
N GLY A 119 6.91 4.89 13.67
CA GLY A 119 7.18 4.34 12.36
C GLY A 119 6.00 4.16 11.43
N ARG A 120 4.75 4.47 11.84
CA ARG A 120 3.60 4.38 10.92
C ARG A 120 3.74 5.30 9.73
N TYR A 121 4.22 6.53 9.93
CA TYR A 121 4.41 7.52 8.87
C TYR A 121 5.89 7.79 8.68
N ARG A 122 6.40 7.61 7.45
CA ARG A 122 7.82 7.76 7.15
C ARG A 122 8.04 8.57 5.88
N LYS A 123 9.06 9.40 5.89
CA LYS A 123 9.68 9.97 4.70
C LYS A 123 10.73 8.96 4.21
N GLY A 124 10.48 8.32 3.07
CA GLY A 124 11.27 7.17 2.67
C GLY A 124 11.12 6.00 3.64
N PHE A 125 12.09 5.12 3.72
CA PHE A 125 12.01 3.94 4.59
C PHE A 125 12.44 4.19 6.04
N SER A 126 13.26 5.22 6.29
CA SER A 126 14.01 5.34 7.55
C SER A 126 13.65 6.55 8.41
N ASN A 127 13.04 7.59 7.84
CA ASN A 127 12.77 8.83 8.56
C ASN A 127 11.32 8.87 9.06
N TYR A 128 11.13 8.66 10.34
CA TYR A 128 9.81 8.62 10.96
C TYR A 128 9.24 10.02 11.25
N LEU A 129 7.95 10.21 10.96
CA LEU A 129 7.20 11.33 11.47
C LEU A 129 6.91 11.07 12.97
N LYS A 130 7.29 12.01 13.82
CA LYS A 130 6.91 12.00 15.24
C LYS A 130 5.63 12.82 15.41
N LEU A 131 4.55 12.15 15.75
CA LEU A 131 3.27 12.77 16.10
C LEU A 131 3.19 13.09 17.60
#